data_b688d669b2df4d5cb923ae0ede64af12
#
_entry.id   b688d669b2df4d5cb923ae0ede64af12
#
_cell.length_a   1.000
_cell.length_b   1.000
_cell.length_c   1.000
_cell.angle_alpha   90.00
_cell.angle_beta   90.00
_cell.angle_gamma   90.00
#
_symmetry.space_group_name_H-M   'P 1'
#
loop_
_entity.id
_entity.type
_entity.pdbx_description
1 polymer ?
#
loop_
_entity_poly.entity_id
_entity_poly.type
_entity_poly.pdbx_seq_one_letter_code
_entity_poly.pdbx_strand_id
1 'polypeptide(L)'
;MSETPVIRQDKAFEVISPYTPSGDQPKAIRELAARIRDGEQDVVLMGATGTGKSATTAWLIEELQRPALVLEPNKTLAAQLAAEFRELLPGNAVEYFVSYYDYYQPEAYVPQTDTFIEKDSSINDEVERLRHSATNSLLTRRDTVVVSSVSCIYGLGTPEEYVARMIELERGMIVDRDALLRRFVAMQYVRNDMAFTRGTFRVRGD
;
A
#
# COMPACT_ATOMS: atom_id res chain seq x y z
N MET A 1 16.28 -24.68 -1.43
CA MET A 1 15.81 -23.36 -1.89
C MET A 1 16.19 -22.39 -0.80
N SER A 2 17.19 -21.53 -1.01
CA SER A 2 17.58 -20.54 -0.03
C SER A 2 16.52 -19.42 -0.06
N GLU A 3 15.73 -19.34 0.99
CA GLU A 3 14.90 -18.16 1.22
C GLU A 3 15.83 -16.95 1.29
N THR A 4 15.71 -16.05 0.32
CA THR A 4 16.39 -14.76 0.41
C THR A 4 15.73 -14.02 1.58
N PRO A 5 16.45 -13.73 2.66
CA PRO A 5 15.86 -13.05 3.79
C PRO A 5 15.48 -11.64 3.35
N VAL A 6 14.18 -11.36 3.33
CA VAL A 6 13.70 -9.99 3.17
C VAL A 6 14.04 -9.26 4.46
N ILE A 7 14.96 -8.31 4.39
CA ILE A 7 15.32 -7.46 5.53
C ILE A 7 14.10 -6.59 5.84
N ARG A 8 13.41 -6.89 6.92
CA ARG A 8 12.28 -6.08 7.39
C ARG A 8 12.79 -5.00 8.32
N GLN A 9 12.57 -3.76 7.97
CA GLN A 9 12.76 -2.66 8.90
C GLN A 9 11.78 -2.82 10.06
N ASP A 10 12.31 -2.89 11.27
CA ASP A 10 11.51 -3.06 12.49
C ASP A 10 11.43 -1.69 13.20
N LYS A 11 10.51 -0.85 12.72
CA LYS A 11 10.19 0.44 13.32
C LYS A 11 8.86 0.33 14.07
N ALA A 12 8.80 0.90 15.28
CA ALA A 12 7.55 0.96 16.02
C ALA A 12 6.55 1.94 15.38
N PHE A 13 5.27 1.66 15.55
CA PHE A 13 4.23 2.65 15.30
C PHE A 13 4.28 3.72 16.40
N GLU A 14 4.23 4.98 15.99
CA GLU A 14 4.22 6.13 16.87
C GLU A 14 3.24 7.18 16.34
N VAL A 15 2.20 7.46 17.15
CA VAL A 15 1.21 8.48 16.82
C VAL A 15 1.75 9.86 17.23
N ILE A 16 1.85 10.76 16.28
CA ILE A 16 2.19 12.17 16.52
C ILE A 16 0.95 13.01 16.31
N SER A 17 0.38 13.53 17.39
CA SER A 17 -0.84 14.32 17.38
C SER A 17 -0.77 15.45 18.39
N PRO A 18 -1.34 16.63 18.09
CA PRO A 18 -1.53 17.71 19.08
C PRO A 18 -2.58 17.34 20.14
N TYR A 19 -3.33 16.27 19.92
CA TYR A 19 -4.36 15.77 20.83
C TYR A 19 -3.91 14.49 21.50
N THR A 20 -4.44 14.24 22.70
CA THR A 20 -4.32 12.97 23.42
C THR A 20 -5.68 12.30 23.51
N PRO A 21 -5.73 10.95 23.61
CA PRO A 21 -7.00 10.24 23.80
C PRO A 21 -7.78 10.80 24.99
N SER A 22 -9.05 11.13 24.79
CA SER A 22 -9.91 11.74 25.80
C SER A 22 -11.30 11.08 25.87
N GLY A 23 -12.05 11.37 26.93
CA GLY A 23 -13.37 10.77 27.16
C GLY A 23 -13.29 9.24 27.24
N ASP A 24 -14.06 8.55 26.42
CA ASP A 24 -14.10 7.08 26.38
C ASP A 24 -12.98 6.44 25.54
N GLN A 25 -12.22 7.23 24.77
CA GLN A 25 -11.18 6.72 23.87
C GLN A 25 -10.10 5.89 24.61
N PRO A 26 -9.51 6.36 25.74
CA PRO A 26 -8.50 5.56 26.46
C PRO A 26 -9.02 4.20 26.93
N LYS A 27 -10.29 4.13 27.31
CA LYS A 27 -10.93 2.89 27.71
C LYS A 27 -11.13 1.97 26.50
N ALA A 28 -11.67 2.51 25.41
CA ALA A 28 -11.92 1.77 24.18
C ALA A 28 -10.62 1.19 23.59
N ILE A 29 -9.53 1.97 23.54
CA ILE A 29 -8.22 1.51 23.05
C ILE A 29 -7.74 0.31 23.87
N ARG A 30 -7.74 0.42 25.20
CA ARG A 30 -7.27 -0.67 26.08
C ARG A 30 -8.13 -1.94 25.95
N GLU A 31 -9.46 -1.80 25.93
CA GLU A 31 -10.38 -2.93 25.82
C GLU A 31 -10.24 -3.63 24.45
N LEU A 32 -10.20 -2.87 23.36
CA LEU A 32 -10.00 -3.42 22.01
C LEU A 32 -8.65 -4.13 21.91
N ALA A 33 -7.57 -3.49 22.40
CA ALA A 33 -6.24 -4.09 22.34
C ALA A 33 -6.17 -5.39 23.16
N ALA A 34 -6.78 -5.44 24.35
CA ALA A 34 -6.85 -6.65 25.17
C ALA A 34 -7.60 -7.77 24.45
N ARG A 35 -8.79 -7.52 23.93
CA ARG A 35 -9.60 -8.50 23.20
C ARG A 35 -8.88 -9.06 21.97
N ILE A 36 -8.23 -8.18 21.18
CA ILE A 36 -7.44 -8.61 20.01
C ILE A 36 -6.24 -9.46 20.44
N ARG A 37 -5.55 -9.11 21.54
CA ARG A 37 -4.42 -9.90 22.05
C ARG A 37 -4.86 -11.27 22.58
N ASP A 38 -6.08 -11.35 23.14
CA ASP A 38 -6.68 -12.60 23.60
C ASP A 38 -7.19 -13.48 22.45
N GLY A 39 -7.07 -13.02 21.20
CA GLY A 39 -7.40 -13.79 20.00
C GLY A 39 -8.86 -13.65 19.56
N GLU A 40 -9.61 -12.67 20.08
CA GLU A 40 -10.96 -12.39 19.59
C GLU A 40 -10.89 -11.88 18.15
N GLN A 41 -11.61 -12.56 17.25
CA GLN A 41 -11.52 -12.29 15.81
C GLN A 41 -12.36 -11.09 15.38
N ASP A 42 -13.52 -10.89 16.02
CA ASP A 42 -14.49 -9.88 15.64
C ASP A 42 -14.78 -8.95 16.83
N VAL A 43 -14.34 -7.69 16.70
CA VAL A 43 -14.62 -6.65 17.69
C VAL A 43 -15.20 -5.42 17.00
N VAL A 44 -16.11 -4.72 17.65
CA VAL A 44 -16.81 -3.56 17.11
C VAL A 44 -16.54 -2.33 17.95
N LEU A 45 -16.01 -1.26 17.32
CA LEU A 45 -15.92 0.07 17.90
C LEU A 45 -17.12 0.91 17.43
N MET A 46 -18.04 1.17 18.33
CA MET A 46 -19.19 2.05 18.05
C MET A 46 -18.90 3.48 18.50
N GLY A 47 -19.24 4.43 17.64
CA GLY A 47 -19.10 5.85 17.94
C GLY A 47 -19.85 6.71 16.94
N ALA A 48 -20.44 7.82 17.39
CA ALA A 48 -21.07 8.79 16.51
C ALA A 48 -20.07 9.42 15.55
N THR A 49 -20.56 10.10 14.51
CA THR A 49 -19.70 10.88 13.60
C THR A 49 -19.01 12.00 14.40
N GLY A 50 -17.73 12.23 14.10
CA GLY A 50 -16.95 13.28 14.77
C GLY A 50 -16.39 12.92 16.15
N THR A 51 -16.55 11.69 16.63
CA THR A 51 -16.00 11.24 17.94
C THR A 51 -14.52 10.81 17.86
N GLY A 52 -13.84 11.07 16.74
CA GLY A 52 -12.42 10.73 16.60
C GLY A 52 -12.12 9.24 16.41
N LYS A 53 -13.00 8.48 15.75
CA LYS A 53 -12.78 7.04 15.51
C LYS A 53 -11.47 6.77 14.76
N SER A 54 -11.14 7.58 13.75
CA SER A 54 -9.88 7.44 12.99
C SER A 54 -8.66 7.58 13.91
N ALA A 55 -8.64 8.61 14.75
CA ALA A 55 -7.58 8.82 15.75
C ALA A 55 -7.53 7.67 16.77
N THR A 56 -8.70 7.22 17.27
CA THR A 56 -8.79 6.05 18.17
C THR A 56 -8.19 4.81 17.52
N THR A 57 -8.43 4.60 16.22
CA THR A 57 -7.85 3.49 15.45
C THR A 57 -6.34 3.63 15.30
N ALA A 58 -5.81 4.84 15.05
CA ALA A 58 -4.37 5.07 15.00
C ALA A 58 -3.68 4.74 16.34
N TRP A 59 -4.23 5.18 17.47
CA TRP A 59 -3.72 4.82 18.80
C TRP A 59 -3.88 3.33 19.11
N LEU A 60 -4.92 2.66 18.60
CA LEU A 60 -5.06 1.21 18.72
C LEU A 60 -3.97 0.47 17.94
N ILE A 61 -3.62 0.94 16.72
CA ILE A 61 -2.53 0.39 15.92
C ILE A 61 -1.19 0.59 16.64
N GLU A 62 -0.96 1.77 17.22
CA GLU A 62 0.21 2.05 18.05
C GLU A 62 0.28 1.11 19.26
N GLU A 63 -0.83 0.90 19.98
CA GLU A 63 -0.90 0.00 21.14
C GLU A 63 -0.64 -1.47 20.76
N LEU A 64 -1.09 -1.90 19.58
CA LEU A 64 -0.96 -3.29 19.11
C LEU A 64 0.40 -3.58 18.47
N GLN A 65 1.07 -2.58 17.88
CA GLN A 65 2.33 -2.73 17.17
C GLN A 65 2.29 -3.81 16.07
N ARG A 66 1.19 -3.87 15.30
CA ARG A 66 0.99 -4.85 14.21
C ARG A 66 0.65 -4.15 12.92
N PRO A 67 1.12 -4.66 11.75
CA PRO A 67 0.63 -4.19 10.45
C PRO A 67 -0.89 -4.23 10.40
N ALA A 68 -1.49 -3.23 9.77
CA ALA A 68 -2.94 -3.08 9.71
C ALA A 68 -3.42 -2.90 8.26
N LEU A 69 -4.54 -3.57 7.94
CA LEU A 69 -5.28 -3.35 6.71
C LEU A 69 -6.61 -2.67 7.07
N VAL A 70 -6.84 -1.51 6.51
CA VAL A 70 -8.06 -0.72 6.71
C VAL A 70 -8.84 -0.71 5.41
N LEU A 71 -10.08 -1.20 5.45
CA LEU A 71 -10.95 -1.31 4.28
C LEU A 71 -12.00 -0.21 4.30
N GLU A 72 -12.05 0.54 3.20
CA GLU A 72 -13.05 1.57 2.97
C GLU A 72 -13.97 1.19 1.78
N PRO A 73 -15.23 1.61 1.82
CA PRO A 73 -16.20 1.22 0.79
C PRO A 73 -15.92 1.81 -0.59
N ASN A 74 -15.15 2.89 -0.67
CA ASN A 74 -14.80 3.51 -1.95
C ASN A 74 -13.43 4.22 -1.92
N LYS A 75 -12.93 4.61 -3.11
CA LYS A 75 -11.63 5.27 -3.27
C LYS A 75 -11.53 6.61 -2.53
N THR A 76 -12.59 7.40 -2.52
CA THR A 76 -12.59 8.75 -1.93
C THR A 76 -12.42 8.67 -0.41
N LEU A 77 -13.18 7.80 0.24
CA LEU A 77 -13.06 7.58 1.69
C LEU A 77 -11.71 6.95 2.05
N ALA A 78 -11.23 6.03 1.23
CA ALA A 78 -9.90 5.45 1.43
C ALA A 78 -8.79 6.51 1.29
N ALA A 79 -8.90 7.45 0.35
CA ALA A 79 -7.94 8.53 0.20
C ALA A 79 -7.96 9.50 1.39
N GLN A 80 -9.16 9.86 1.86
CA GLN A 80 -9.33 10.71 3.04
C GLN A 80 -8.70 10.05 4.27
N LEU A 81 -9.03 8.81 4.54
CA LEU A 81 -8.52 8.11 5.72
C LEU A 81 -7.01 7.85 5.65
N ALA A 82 -6.48 7.59 4.45
CA ALA A 82 -5.03 7.49 4.24
C ALA A 82 -4.32 8.81 4.54
N ALA A 83 -4.92 9.96 4.18
CA ALA A 83 -4.39 11.27 4.52
C ALA A 83 -4.39 11.50 6.04
N GLU A 84 -5.51 11.21 6.72
CA GLU A 84 -5.63 11.31 8.19
C GLU A 84 -4.56 10.44 8.90
N PHE A 85 -4.36 9.20 8.46
CA PHE A 85 -3.33 8.33 9.05
C PHE A 85 -1.90 8.81 8.76
N ARG A 86 -1.63 9.40 7.59
CA ARG A 86 -0.30 9.98 7.31
C ARG A 86 0.02 11.15 8.23
N GLU A 87 -0.99 11.93 8.61
CA GLU A 87 -0.82 13.01 9.59
C GLU A 87 -0.59 12.47 11.00
N LEU A 88 -1.28 11.40 11.38
CA LEU A 88 -1.17 10.79 12.72
C LEU A 88 0.06 9.89 12.88
N LEU A 89 0.52 9.25 11.80
CA LEU A 89 1.62 8.28 11.78
C LEU A 89 2.74 8.71 10.79
N PRO A 90 3.27 9.94 10.89
CA PRO A 90 4.17 10.50 9.88
C PRO A 90 5.51 9.77 9.76
N GLY A 91 5.89 9.01 10.77
CA GLY A 91 7.11 8.21 10.78
C GLY A 91 6.94 6.80 10.22
N ASN A 92 5.73 6.34 9.98
CA ASN A 92 5.39 4.98 9.59
C ASN A 92 4.95 4.89 8.12
N ALA A 93 4.86 3.68 7.57
CA ALA A 93 4.40 3.48 6.21
C ALA A 93 2.86 3.46 6.16
N VAL A 94 2.27 4.55 5.68
CA VAL A 94 0.83 4.63 5.42
C VAL A 94 0.60 4.59 3.91
N GLU A 95 0.13 3.46 3.44
CA GLU A 95 0.00 3.12 2.03
C GLU A 95 -1.45 3.19 1.58
N TYR A 96 -1.65 3.58 0.32
CA TYR A 96 -2.95 3.70 -0.31
C TYR A 96 -3.08 2.68 -1.44
N PHE A 97 -4.10 1.81 -1.38
CA PHE A 97 -4.24 0.69 -2.29
C PHE A 97 -5.65 0.60 -2.85
N VAL A 98 -5.83 1.03 -4.10
CA VAL A 98 -7.13 1.05 -4.78
C VAL A 98 -7.02 0.47 -6.19
N SER A 99 -8.15 0.35 -6.91
CA SER A 99 -8.16 -0.17 -8.28
C SER A 99 -7.41 0.74 -9.26
N TYR A 100 -6.80 0.14 -10.28
CA TYR A 100 -6.06 0.85 -11.33
C TYR A 100 -6.93 1.81 -12.15
N TYR A 101 -8.19 1.40 -12.38
CA TYR A 101 -9.08 2.09 -13.31
C TYR A 101 -9.75 3.28 -12.63
N ASP A 102 -9.58 4.46 -13.19
CA ASP A 102 -10.34 5.65 -12.81
C ASP A 102 -11.67 5.71 -13.54
N TYR A 103 -11.68 5.19 -14.77
CA TYR A 103 -12.85 5.12 -15.63
C TYR A 103 -12.91 3.76 -16.33
N TYR A 104 -14.08 3.16 -16.36
CA TYR A 104 -14.36 1.94 -17.12
C TYR A 104 -15.66 2.11 -17.87
N GLN A 105 -15.58 2.15 -19.19
CA GLN A 105 -16.74 2.12 -20.08
C GLN A 105 -16.80 0.74 -20.72
N PRO A 106 -17.84 -0.08 -20.43
CA PRO A 106 -18.03 -1.36 -21.11
C PRO A 106 -18.38 -1.13 -22.58
N GLU A 107 -18.07 -2.12 -23.38
CA GLU A 107 -18.56 -2.17 -24.75
C GLU A 107 -20.10 -2.16 -24.76
N ALA A 108 -20.68 -1.32 -25.61
CA ALA A 108 -22.12 -1.26 -25.77
C ALA A 108 -22.47 -1.01 -27.24
N TYR A 109 -23.52 -1.68 -27.72
CA TYR A 109 -24.13 -1.42 -29.02
C TYR A 109 -25.51 -0.78 -28.83
N VAL A 110 -25.71 0.38 -29.44
CA VAL A 110 -26.96 1.12 -29.40
C VAL A 110 -27.72 0.90 -30.74
N PRO A 111 -28.67 -0.05 -30.83
CA PRO A 111 -29.29 -0.41 -32.08
C PRO A 111 -30.06 0.73 -32.74
N GLN A 112 -30.58 1.68 -31.94
CA GLN A 112 -31.39 2.79 -32.44
C GLN A 112 -30.56 3.80 -33.28
N THR A 113 -29.26 3.89 -33.04
CA THR A 113 -28.36 4.84 -33.71
C THR A 113 -27.26 4.12 -34.50
N ASP A 114 -27.30 2.78 -34.54
CA ASP A 114 -26.24 1.94 -35.13
C ASP A 114 -24.85 2.34 -34.66
N THR A 115 -24.74 2.64 -33.35
CA THR A 115 -23.51 3.12 -32.77
C THR A 115 -22.89 2.04 -31.91
N PHE A 116 -21.65 1.68 -32.22
CA PHE A 116 -20.81 0.85 -31.37
C PHE A 116 -19.96 1.74 -30.44
N ILE A 117 -20.13 1.55 -29.14
CA ILE A 117 -19.30 2.21 -28.12
C ILE A 117 -18.20 1.24 -27.78
N GLU A 118 -16.96 1.62 -28.11
CA GLU A 118 -15.78 0.82 -27.78
C GLU A 118 -15.51 0.83 -26.27
N LYS A 119 -14.92 -0.27 -25.81
CA LYS A 119 -14.42 -0.36 -24.44
C LYS A 119 -13.33 0.69 -24.23
N ASP A 120 -13.53 1.55 -23.26
CA ASP A 120 -12.52 2.51 -22.82
C ASP A 120 -12.14 2.28 -21.36
N SER A 121 -10.84 2.24 -21.09
CA SER A 121 -10.31 2.10 -19.74
C SER A 121 -8.99 2.84 -19.63
N SER A 122 -8.95 3.85 -18.78
CA SER A 122 -7.71 4.54 -18.48
C SER A 122 -7.04 3.93 -17.25
N ILE A 123 -5.78 3.54 -17.40
CA ILE A 123 -4.93 3.10 -16.30
C ILE A 123 -4.21 4.32 -15.72
N ASN A 124 -4.36 4.53 -14.42
CA ASN A 124 -3.68 5.61 -13.74
C ASN A 124 -2.30 5.12 -13.23
N ASP A 125 -1.23 5.59 -13.88
CA ASP A 125 0.16 5.24 -13.56
C ASP A 125 0.53 5.57 -12.10
N GLU A 126 -0.04 6.64 -11.54
CA GLU A 126 0.18 7.02 -10.15
C GLU A 126 -0.43 5.99 -9.19
N VAL A 127 -1.64 5.51 -9.48
CA VAL A 127 -2.28 4.45 -8.68
C VAL A 127 -1.48 3.16 -8.76
N GLU A 128 -0.94 2.82 -9.93
CA GLU A 128 -0.07 1.65 -10.09
C GLU A 128 1.19 1.78 -9.22
N ARG A 129 1.82 2.96 -9.23
CA ARG A 129 2.98 3.26 -8.39
C ARG A 129 2.66 3.11 -6.90
N LEU A 130 1.51 3.61 -6.45
CA LEU A 130 1.08 3.50 -5.05
C LEU A 130 0.81 2.04 -4.64
N ARG A 131 0.24 1.22 -5.53
CA ARG A 131 0.04 -0.21 -5.28
C ARG A 131 1.36 -0.96 -5.14
N HIS A 132 2.34 -0.68 -6.00
CA HIS A 132 3.68 -1.24 -5.86
C HIS A 132 4.38 -0.79 -4.57
N SER A 133 4.21 0.48 -4.17
CA SER A 133 4.71 0.99 -2.89
C SER A 133 4.12 0.21 -1.72
N ALA A 134 2.80 0.02 -1.70
CA ALA A 134 2.11 -0.73 -0.65
C ALA A 134 2.60 -2.18 -0.57
N THR A 135 2.74 -2.86 -1.71
CA THR A 135 3.25 -4.23 -1.76
C THR A 135 4.69 -4.30 -1.23
N ASN A 136 5.55 -3.37 -1.65
CA ASN A 136 6.93 -3.31 -1.17
C ASN A 136 6.99 -3.06 0.35
N SER A 137 6.22 -2.10 0.87
CA SER A 137 6.18 -1.79 2.30
C SER A 137 5.72 -2.98 3.14
N LEU A 138 4.70 -3.73 2.69
CA LEU A 138 4.24 -4.95 3.38
C LEU A 138 5.31 -6.04 3.42
N LEU A 139 6.15 -6.14 2.39
CA LEU A 139 7.21 -7.14 2.32
C LEU A 139 8.46 -6.75 3.12
N THR A 140 8.75 -5.45 3.24
CA THR A 140 10.02 -4.96 3.79
C THR A 140 9.91 -4.28 5.15
N ARG A 141 8.68 -3.97 5.64
CA ARG A 141 8.44 -3.23 6.88
C ARG A 141 7.37 -3.92 7.72
N ARG A 142 7.46 -3.76 9.04
CA ARG A 142 6.43 -4.19 9.98
C ARG A 142 5.49 -3.07 10.41
N ASP A 143 5.93 -1.83 10.28
CA ASP A 143 5.19 -0.62 10.64
C ASP A 143 4.35 -0.09 9.47
N THR A 144 3.56 -0.95 8.84
CA THR A 144 2.78 -0.64 7.64
C THR A 144 1.29 -0.63 7.93
N VAL A 145 0.62 0.46 7.57
CA VAL A 145 -0.84 0.56 7.49
C VAL A 145 -1.23 0.69 6.02
N VAL A 146 -2.04 -0.22 5.53
CA VAL A 146 -2.60 -0.14 4.18
C VAL A 146 -4.05 0.29 4.26
N VAL A 147 -4.37 1.43 3.68
CA VAL A 147 -5.76 1.89 3.51
C VAL A 147 -6.21 1.55 2.10
N SER A 148 -7.23 0.73 1.98
CA SER A 148 -7.64 0.13 0.72
C SER A 148 -9.15 0.21 0.50
N SER A 149 -9.54 0.14 -0.77
CA SER A 149 -10.89 -0.25 -1.17
C SER A 149 -10.95 -1.78 -1.33
N VAL A 150 -12.12 -2.29 -1.73
CA VAL A 150 -12.34 -3.71 -2.04
C VAL A 150 -11.32 -4.31 -3.04
N SER A 151 -10.56 -3.47 -3.73
CA SER A 151 -9.53 -3.90 -4.68
C SER A 151 -8.41 -4.75 -4.09
N CYS A 152 -8.21 -4.73 -2.76
CA CYS A 152 -7.19 -5.53 -2.09
C CYS A 152 -7.51 -7.04 -2.06
N ILE A 153 -8.75 -7.43 -2.32
CA ILE A 153 -9.12 -8.86 -2.38
C ILE A 153 -8.70 -9.54 -3.68
N TYR A 154 -8.34 -8.77 -4.70
CA TYR A 154 -7.85 -9.31 -5.98
C TYR A 154 -6.34 -9.50 -5.92
N GLY A 155 -5.90 -10.75 -6.12
CA GLY A 155 -4.49 -11.13 -6.02
C GLY A 155 -3.58 -10.43 -7.04
N LEU A 156 -2.35 -10.15 -6.63
CA LEU A 156 -1.27 -9.61 -7.47
C LEU A 156 -0.18 -10.66 -7.78
N GLY A 157 -0.46 -11.92 -7.57
CA GLY A 157 0.51 -13.01 -7.56
C GLY A 157 0.91 -13.41 -6.14
N THR A 158 1.89 -14.30 -6.02
CA THR A 158 2.37 -14.72 -4.70
C THR A 158 3.46 -13.78 -4.17
N PRO A 159 3.54 -13.58 -2.84
CA PRO A 159 4.63 -12.80 -2.24
C PRO A 159 6.02 -13.31 -2.63
N GLU A 160 6.18 -14.63 -2.76
CA GLU A 160 7.44 -15.28 -3.12
C GLU A 160 7.89 -14.91 -4.53
N GLU A 161 6.98 -14.87 -5.50
CA GLU A 161 7.28 -14.44 -6.87
C GLU A 161 7.68 -12.96 -6.93
N TYR A 162 7.03 -12.13 -6.12
CA TYR A 162 7.37 -10.71 -6.04
C TYR A 162 8.77 -10.51 -5.46
N VAL A 163 9.07 -11.14 -4.33
CA VAL A 163 10.39 -11.10 -3.68
C VAL A 163 11.50 -11.64 -4.60
N ALA A 164 11.25 -12.74 -5.32
CA ALA A 164 12.24 -13.32 -6.24
C ALA A 164 12.63 -12.37 -7.39
N ARG A 165 11.77 -11.42 -7.73
CA ARG A 165 12.02 -10.40 -8.76
C ARG A 165 12.55 -9.09 -8.20
N MET A 166 12.56 -8.87 -6.88
CA MET A 166 13.12 -7.67 -6.29
C MET A 166 14.64 -7.60 -6.48
N ILE A 167 15.14 -6.40 -6.73
CA ILE A 167 16.57 -6.09 -6.69
C ILE A 167 16.77 -5.12 -5.54
N GLU A 168 17.55 -5.56 -4.55
CA GLU A 168 17.96 -4.71 -3.42
C GLU A 168 19.28 -4.05 -3.77
N LEU A 169 19.33 -2.73 -3.62
CA LEU A 169 20.51 -1.93 -3.90
C LEU A 169 20.73 -0.95 -2.74
N GLU A 170 21.93 -0.99 -2.18
CA GLU A 170 22.36 -0.09 -1.11
C GLU A 170 23.51 0.81 -1.58
N ARG A 171 23.58 2.01 -1.01
CA ARG A 171 24.66 2.93 -1.31
C ARG A 171 25.99 2.37 -0.81
N GLY A 172 26.97 2.22 -1.71
CA GLY A 172 28.29 1.63 -1.42
C GLY A 172 28.36 0.12 -1.64
N MET A 173 27.26 -0.52 -2.04
CA MET A 173 27.25 -1.94 -2.42
C MET A 173 28.09 -2.16 -3.69
N ILE A 174 28.91 -3.22 -3.69
CA ILE A 174 29.64 -3.66 -4.87
C ILE A 174 28.73 -4.62 -5.64
N VAL A 175 28.40 -4.26 -6.88
CA VAL A 175 27.53 -5.06 -7.75
C VAL A 175 28.23 -5.41 -9.08
N ASP A 176 27.97 -6.61 -9.60
CA ASP A 176 28.32 -6.94 -10.97
C ASP A 176 27.36 -6.21 -11.91
N ARG A 177 27.88 -5.23 -12.65
CA ARG A 177 27.09 -4.40 -13.56
C ARG A 177 26.33 -5.22 -14.60
N ASP A 178 27.00 -6.18 -15.23
CA ASP A 178 26.40 -6.96 -16.31
C ASP A 178 25.33 -7.93 -15.78
N ALA A 179 25.52 -8.47 -14.59
CA ALA A 179 24.50 -9.27 -13.92
C ALA A 179 23.27 -8.41 -13.55
N LEU A 180 23.49 -7.18 -13.05
CA LEU A 180 22.42 -6.24 -12.74
C LEU A 180 21.61 -5.85 -13.97
N LEU A 181 22.29 -5.54 -15.09
CA LEU A 181 21.64 -5.20 -16.36
C LEU A 181 20.79 -6.37 -16.90
N ARG A 182 21.31 -7.60 -16.83
CA ARG A 182 20.53 -8.80 -17.18
C ARG A 182 19.28 -8.97 -16.31
N ARG A 183 19.36 -8.66 -15.02
CA ARG A 183 18.20 -8.67 -14.13
C ARG A 183 17.17 -7.62 -14.51
N PHE A 184 17.57 -6.39 -14.86
CA PHE A 184 16.63 -5.38 -15.37
C PHE A 184 15.90 -5.85 -16.61
N VAL A 185 16.61 -6.44 -17.58
CA VAL A 185 15.99 -6.99 -18.79
C VAL A 185 15.03 -8.14 -18.45
N ALA A 186 15.40 -9.04 -17.52
CA ALA A 186 14.54 -10.13 -17.06
C ALA A 186 13.27 -9.61 -16.37
N MET A 187 13.33 -8.42 -15.75
CA MET A 187 12.18 -7.71 -15.18
C MET A 187 11.41 -6.87 -16.20
N GLN A 188 11.71 -7.02 -17.49
CA GLN A 188 11.08 -6.30 -18.62
C GLN A 188 11.35 -4.79 -18.64
N TYR A 189 12.40 -4.31 -17.97
CA TYR A 189 12.89 -2.96 -18.18
C TYR A 189 13.53 -2.81 -19.57
N VAL A 190 13.28 -1.70 -20.22
CA VAL A 190 13.80 -1.42 -21.55
C VAL A 190 14.98 -0.45 -21.44
N ARG A 191 16.10 -0.77 -22.13
CA ARG A 191 17.21 0.18 -22.23
C ARG A 191 16.80 1.38 -23.07
N ASN A 192 16.91 2.57 -22.50
CA ASN A 192 16.66 3.83 -23.20
C ASN A 192 17.68 4.88 -22.75
N ASP A 193 18.69 5.10 -23.58
CA ASP A 193 19.76 6.06 -23.28
C ASP A 193 19.35 7.52 -23.59
N MET A 194 18.24 7.72 -24.31
CA MET A 194 17.75 9.06 -24.71
C MET A 194 16.73 9.63 -23.73
N ALA A 195 15.75 8.82 -23.32
CA ALA A 195 14.70 9.23 -22.38
C ALA A 195 14.67 8.29 -21.18
N PHE A 196 14.87 8.84 -19.99
CA PHE A 196 14.81 8.09 -18.75
C PHE A 196 13.41 8.22 -18.15
N THR A 197 12.58 7.23 -18.43
CA THR A 197 11.18 7.16 -17.96
C THR A 197 10.97 5.89 -17.12
N ARG A 198 9.80 5.76 -16.49
CA ARG A 198 9.43 4.56 -15.75
C ARG A 198 9.54 3.31 -16.62
N GLY A 199 10.04 2.20 -16.07
CA GLY A 199 10.28 0.96 -16.80
C GLY A 199 11.48 0.98 -17.74
N THR A 200 12.32 2.03 -17.69
CA THR A 200 13.54 2.12 -18.50
C THR A 200 14.80 2.22 -17.64
N PHE A 201 15.93 1.84 -18.20
CA PHE A 201 17.24 2.04 -17.60
C PHE A 201 18.25 2.61 -18.62
N ARG A 202 19.25 3.31 -18.11
CA ARG A 202 20.38 3.82 -18.89
C ARG A 202 21.64 3.06 -18.54
N VAL A 203 22.52 2.93 -19.53
CA VAL A 203 23.86 2.41 -19.33
C VAL A 203 24.84 3.46 -19.80
N ARG A 204 25.32 4.29 -18.87
CA ARG A 204 26.34 5.31 -19.11
C ARG A 204 27.37 5.25 -17.97
N GLY A 205 28.64 5.35 -18.35
CA GLY A 205 29.76 5.21 -17.42
C GLY A 205 30.30 3.76 -17.36
N ASP A 206 31.48 3.65 -16.79
CA ASP A 206 32.20 2.39 -16.61
C ASP A 206 31.73 1.64 -15.37
#